data_215671c28db2a4732001e08eed2f36f2
#
_entry.id   215671c28db2a4732001e08eed2f36f2
#
_cell.length_a   1.000
_cell.length_b   1.000
_cell.length_c   1.000
_cell.angle_alpha   90.00
_cell.angle_beta   90.00
_cell.angle_gamma   90.00
#
_symmetry.space_group_name_H-M   'P 1'
#
loop_
_entity.id
_entity.type
_entity.pdbx_description
1 polymer ?
#
loop_
_entity_poly.entity_id
_entity_poly.type
_entity_poly.pdbx_seq_one_letter_code
_entity_poly.pdbx_strand_id
1 'polypeptide(L)'
;MALTFSGILDTVKPVETYLTKNGDSIKSREVVITTVEQYPQVASFTLRNDLAENFNIAEGTVVTVHFELKGRYNQNADRVFNELRAWKIEKGGIG
;
A
#
# COMPACT_ATOMS: atom_id res chain seq x y z
N MET A 1 11.31 9.11 -7.90
CA MET A 1 10.16 9.33 -8.79
C MET A 1 8.88 9.09 -8.02
N ALA A 2 7.96 10.02 -8.04
CA ALA A 2 6.69 9.88 -7.33
C ALA A 2 5.66 9.23 -8.24
N LEU A 3 5.06 8.15 -7.76
CA LEU A 3 4.00 7.45 -8.46
C LEU A 3 2.70 7.63 -7.70
N THR A 4 1.60 7.73 -8.43
CA THR A 4 0.29 7.86 -7.82
C THR A 4 -0.71 6.88 -8.44
N PHE A 5 -1.69 6.48 -7.63
CA PHE A 5 -2.75 5.58 -8.05
C PHE A 5 -4.04 6.03 -7.37
N SER A 6 -5.07 6.29 -8.16
CA SER A 6 -6.35 6.78 -7.65
C SER A 6 -7.45 5.77 -7.89
N GLY A 7 -8.34 5.64 -6.93
CA GLY A 7 -9.46 4.74 -7.02
C GLY A 7 -10.24 4.67 -5.73
N ILE A 8 -11.07 3.64 -5.61
CA ILE A 8 -11.88 3.41 -4.43
C ILE A 8 -11.13 2.48 -3.48
N LEU A 9 -11.06 2.87 -2.21
CA LEU A 9 -10.48 2.04 -1.16
C LEU A 9 -11.41 0.84 -0.94
N ASP A 10 -11.00 -0.30 -1.46
CA ASP A 10 -11.83 -1.50 -1.45
C ASP A 10 -11.72 -2.25 -0.14
N THR A 11 -10.49 -2.49 0.32
CA THR A 11 -10.25 -3.28 1.52
C THR A 11 -9.13 -2.68 2.35
N VAL A 12 -9.31 -2.63 3.66
CA VAL A 12 -8.27 -2.25 4.61
C VAL A 12 -8.04 -3.44 5.53
N LYS A 13 -6.85 -4.04 5.44
CA LYS A 13 -6.51 -5.20 6.28
C LYS A 13 -6.01 -4.74 7.64
N PRO A 14 -6.07 -5.62 8.66
CA PRO A 14 -5.58 -5.27 9.99
C PRO A 14 -4.07 -4.98 10.00
N VAL A 15 -3.65 -4.20 11.00
CA VAL A 15 -2.22 -3.94 11.22
C VAL A 15 -1.54 -5.22 11.68
N GLU A 16 -0.42 -5.54 11.06
CA GLU A 16 0.44 -6.65 11.46
C GLU A 16 1.75 -6.10 12.00
N THR A 17 2.31 -6.76 13.00
CA THR A 17 3.57 -6.37 13.60
C THR A 17 4.62 -7.43 13.32
N TYR A 18 5.76 -7.01 12.80
CA TYR A 18 6.89 -7.90 12.51
C TYR A 18 8.09 -7.49 13.36
N LEU A 19 8.86 -8.47 13.81
CA LEU A 19 10.11 -8.22 14.50
C LEU A 19 11.25 -8.35 13.50
N THR A 20 12.17 -7.38 13.55
CA THR A 20 13.38 -7.44 12.73
C THR A 20 14.44 -8.26 13.44
N LYS A 21 15.53 -8.56 12.73
CA LYS A 21 16.66 -9.31 13.31
C LYS A 21 17.30 -8.54 14.48
N ASN A 22 17.16 -7.23 14.49
CA ASN A 22 17.73 -6.40 15.56
C ASN A 22 16.79 -6.22 16.75
N GLY A 23 15.62 -6.87 16.72
CA GLY A 23 14.64 -6.75 17.80
C GLY A 23 13.70 -5.59 17.68
N ASP A 24 13.80 -4.80 16.63
CA ASP A 24 12.87 -3.69 16.38
C ASP A 24 11.54 -4.22 15.86
N SER A 25 10.45 -3.52 16.16
CA SER A 25 9.16 -3.88 15.62
C SER A 25 8.78 -2.96 14.47
N ILE A 26 8.24 -3.55 13.41
CA ILE A 26 7.75 -2.82 12.25
C ILE A 26 6.26 -3.13 12.10
N LYS A 27 5.44 -2.09 12.02
CA LYS A 27 4.01 -2.26 11.77
C LYS A 27 3.74 -2.13 10.30
N SER A 28 2.89 -3.01 9.80
CA SER A 28 2.56 -3.07 8.39
C SER A 28 1.06 -3.29 8.23
N ARG A 29 0.48 -2.64 7.24
CA ARG A 29 -0.92 -2.79 6.91
C ARG A 29 -1.06 -2.75 5.39
N GLU A 30 -1.92 -3.60 4.86
CA GLU A 30 -2.16 -3.63 3.43
C GLU A 30 -3.53 -3.04 3.12
N VAL A 31 -3.58 -2.24 2.06
CA VAL A 31 -4.84 -1.68 1.55
C VAL A 31 -4.98 -2.05 0.08
N VAL A 32 -6.20 -2.29 -0.35
CA VAL A 32 -6.51 -2.66 -1.74
C VAL A 32 -7.34 -1.54 -2.36
N ILE A 33 -6.88 -1.05 -3.50
CA ILE A 33 -7.50 0.05 -4.23
C ILE A 33 -7.94 -0.43 -5.60
N THR A 34 -9.17 -0.11 -6.00
CA THR A 34 -9.71 -0.47 -7.31
C THR A 34 -9.98 0.79 -8.11
N THR A 35 -9.47 0.86 -9.34
CA THR A 35 -9.71 2.04 -10.18
C THR A 35 -11.17 2.11 -10.63
N VAL A 36 -11.63 3.34 -10.89
CA VAL A 36 -13.00 3.59 -11.38
C VAL A 36 -12.92 3.78 -12.88
N GLU A 37 -13.10 2.69 -13.61
CA GLU A 37 -13.03 2.72 -15.07
C GLU A 37 -13.75 1.51 -15.66
N GLN A 38 -13.87 1.46 -16.98
CA GLN A 38 -14.60 0.38 -17.66
C GLN A 38 -13.97 -1.00 -17.38
N TYR A 39 -12.64 -1.05 -17.35
CA TYR A 39 -11.91 -2.26 -17.01
C TYR A 39 -11.08 -2.00 -15.76
N PRO A 40 -11.68 -2.17 -14.57
CA PRO A 40 -11.01 -1.78 -13.33
C PRO A 40 -9.72 -2.53 -13.10
N GLN A 41 -8.72 -1.81 -12.59
CA GLN A 41 -7.46 -2.39 -12.14
C GLN A 41 -7.46 -2.40 -10.62
N VAL A 42 -6.90 -3.45 -10.04
CA VAL A 42 -6.82 -3.62 -8.60
C VAL A 42 -5.35 -3.64 -8.21
N ALA A 43 -5.00 -2.84 -7.21
CA ALA A 43 -3.63 -2.80 -6.70
C ALA A 43 -3.64 -2.84 -5.18
N SER A 44 -2.64 -3.51 -4.63
CA SER A 44 -2.44 -3.64 -3.19
C SER A 44 -1.24 -2.82 -2.79
N PHE A 45 -1.39 -2.00 -1.75
CA PHE A 45 -0.32 -1.12 -1.27
C PHE A 45 -0.01 -1.43 0.18
N THR A 46 1.27 -1.35 0.54
CA THR A 46 1.73 -1.59 1.89
C THR A 46 1.94 -0.26 2.61
N LEU A 47 1.35 -0.13 3.78
CA LEU A 47 1.57 1.00 4.69
C LEU A 47 2.48 0.53 5.81
N ARG A 48 3.42 1.39 6.24
CA ARG A 48 4.36 1.04 7.28
C ARG A 48 4.35 2.04 8.42
N ASN A 49 4.57 1.53 9.63
CA ASN A 49 4.76 2.31 10.85
C ASN A 49 3.63 3.31 11.10
N ASP A 50 3.93 4.60 11.20
CA ASP A 50 2.92 5.61 11.54
C ASP A 50 1.77 5.65 10.55
N LEU A 51 2.05 5.49 9.28
CA LEU A 51 1.01 5.49 8.26
C LEU A 51 0.08 4.28 8.43
N ALA A 52 0.62 3.13 8.83
CA ALA A 52 -0.18 1.94 9.08
C ALA A 52 -1.03 2.11 10.34
N GLU A 53 -0.46 2.67 11.42
CA GLU A 53 -1.17 2.85 12.68
C GLU A 53 -2.25 3.92 12.59
N ASN A 54 -1.95 5.02 11.93
CA ASN A 54 -2.83 6.20 11.94
C ASN A 54 -3.81 6.23 10.77
N PHE A 55 -3.80 5.20 9.94
CA PHE A 55 -4.69 5.13 8.80
C PHE A 55 -6.14 4.94 9.28
N ASN A 56 -7.01 5.90 8.92
CA ASN A 56 -8.38 5.90 9.40
C ASN A 56 -9.40 6.20 8.30
N ILE A 57 -9.05 5.97 7.06
CA ILE A 57 -9.96 6.22 5.94
C ILE A 57 -10.89 5.00 5.80
N ALA A 58 -12.18 5.26 5.68
CA ALA A 58 -13.17 4.18 5.58
C ALA A 58 -13.15 3.53 4.20
N GLU A 59 -13.43 2.22 4.17
CA GLU A 59 -13.60 1.50 2.92
C GLU A 59 -14.74 2.12 2.12
N GLY A 60 -14.59 2.17 0.80
CA GLY A 60 -15.54 2.80 -0.09
C GLY A 60 -15.21 4.26 -0.43
N THR A 61 -14.21 4.83 0.22
CA THR A 61 -13.79 6.20 -0.02
C THR A 61 -12.87 6.28 -1.24
N VAL A 62 -13.07 7.30 -2.07
CA VAL A 62 -12.14 7.57 -3.17
C VAL A 62 -10.87 8.15 -2.60
N VAL A 63 -9.72 7.59 -3.00
CA VAL A 63 -8.43 8.00 -2.48
C VAL A 63 -7.39 8.10 -3.59
N THR A 64 -6.34 8.86 -3.35
CA THR A 64 -5.12 8.88 -4.17
C THR A 64 -3.96 8.43 -3.31
N VAL A 65 -3.27 7.39 -3.78
CA VAL A 65 -2.13 6.82 -3.08
C VAL A 65 -0.85 7.30 -3.75
N HIS A 66 0.04 7.88 -2.96
CA HIS A 66 1.40 8.20 -3.40
C HIS A 66 2.30 7.06 -2.94
N PHE A 67 3.01 6.44 -3.87
CA PHE A 67 3.75 5.23 -3.55
C PHE A 67 5.08 5.14 -4.28
N GLU A 68 5.90 4.20 -3.84
CA GLU A 68 7.13 3.82 -4.49
C GLU A 68 7.07 2.34 -4.83
N LEU A 69 7.68 1.99 -5.96
CA LEU A 69 7.87 0.58 -6.32
C LEU A 69 9.20 0.13 -5.73
N LYS A 70 9.15 -0.85 -4.84
CA LYS A 70 10.35 -1.47 -4.26
C LYS A 70 10.52 -2.84 -4.88
N GLY A 71 11.63 -3.04 -5.59
CA GLY A 71 11.94 -4.31 -6.20
C GLY A 71 13.10 -4.99 -5.48
N ARG A 72 13.03 -6.28 -5.35
CA ARG A 72 14.06 -7.07 -4.69
C ARG A 72 14.25 -8.39 -5.42
N TYR A 73 15.49 -8.66 -5.79
CA TYR A 73 15.85 -9.93 -6.40
C TYR A 73 16.29 -10.92 -5.31
N ASN A 74 15.69 -12.11 -5.33
CA ASN A 74 16.06 -13.17 -4.42
C ASN A 74 16.80 -14.25 -5.19
N GLN A 75 18.11 -14.39 -4.96
CA GLN A 75 18.95 -15.34 -5.68
C GLN A 75 18.57 -16.79 -5.39
N ASN A 76 18.15 -17.09 -4.16
CA ASN A 76 17.79 -18.45 -3.79
C ASN A 76 16.55 -18.94 -4.50
N ALA A 77 15.58 -18.05 -4.71
CA ALA A 77 14.33 -18.38 -5.38
C ALA A 77 14.37 -18.03 -6.88
N ASP A 78 15.43 -17.35 -7.33
CA ASP A 78 15.55 -16.85 -8.70
C ASP A 78 14.31 -16.05 -9.12
N ARG A 79 13.86 -15.16 -8.24
CA ARG A 79 12.65 -14.38 -8.46
C ARG A 79 12.84 -12.94 -8.04
N VAL A 80 12.10 -12.05 -8.71
CA VAL A 80 12.00 -10.66 -8.30
C VAL A 80 10.71 -10.49 -7.51
N PHE A 81 10.81 -9.92 -6.34
CA PHE A 81 9.66 -9.56 -5.52
C PHE A 81 9.44 -8.06 -5.59
N ASN A 82 8.22 -7.66 -5.85
CA ASN A 82 7.84 -6.26 -5.95
C ASN A 82 6.91 -5.90 -4.80
N GLU A 83 7.10 -4.69 -4.27
CA GLU A 83 6.23 -4.14 -3.23
C GLU A 83 5.86 -2.72 -3.63
N LEU A 84 4.57 -2.43 -3.61
CA LEU A 84 4.07 -1.08 -3.79
C LEU A 84 3.92 -0.46 -2.41
N ARG A 85 4.88 0.37 -2.01
CA ARG A 85 4.90 0.96 -0.67
C ARG A 85 4.35 2.36 -0.70
N ALA A 86 3.19 2.55 -0.08
CA ALA A 86 2.57 3.85 0.03
C ALA A 86 3.28 4.70 1.08
N TRP A 87 3.50 5.97 0.77
CA TRP A 87 4.06 6.91 1.74
C TRP A 87 3.10 8.06 2.04
N LYS A 88 2.01 8.17 1.30
CA LYS A 88 0.97 9.15 1.56
C LYS A 88 -0.33 8.72 0.91
N ILE A 89 -1.44 8.86 1.62
CA ILE A 89 -2.77 8.58 1.06
C ILE A 89 -3.66 9.79 1.35
N GLU A 90 -4.29 10.32 0.30
CA GLU A 90 -5.18 11.46 0.41
C GLU A 90 -6.60 11.04 0.02
N LYS A 91 -7.61 11.61 0.69
CA LYS A 91 -8.99 11.43 0.30
C LYS A 91 -9.27 12.22 -0.98
N GLY A 92 -10.04 11.62 -1.89
CA GLY A 92 -10.35 12.23 -3.18
C GLY A 92 -9.22 12.00 -4.17
N GLY A 93 -9.09 12.87 -5.17
CA GLY A 93 -7.97 12.81 -6.09
C GLY A 93 -8.29 12.33 -7.49
N ILE A 94 -9.54 12.01 -7.77
CA ILE A 94 -9.96 11.81 -9.16
C ILE A 94 -10.39 13.16 -9.65
N GLY A 95 -9.49 13.83 -10.26
CA GLY A 95 -9.75 15.17 -10.76
C GLY A 95 -10.19 15.17 -12.19
#